data_50f67b70f6ab131380cc10bb5ffd7a56
#
_entry.id   50f67b70f6ab131380cc10bb5ffd7a56
#
_cell.length_a   1.000
_cell.length_b   1.000
_cell.length_c   1.000
_cell.angle_alpha   90.00
_cell.angle_beta   90.00
_cell.angle_gamma   90.00
#
_symmetry.space_group_name_H-M   'P 1'
#
loop_
_entity.id
_entity.type
_entity.pdbx_description
1 polymer ?
#
loop_
_entity_poly.entity_id
_entity_poly.type
_entity_poly.pdbx_seq_one_letter_code
_entity_poly.pdbx_strand_id
1 'polypeptide(L)'
;MKTLVCFLLLVMTTVVDAEGYKPYKATTPVTGSAGAIGSDTLNNMMALWLETFQKFHPTVKISIEGKGSSTAPPALIEATAQLAPMSRAMKNKELDKFEERYGYPPTQFRVALDALAIFVNKDNPIVGLTLQEADAIFSINRKRSYVENIDDWNKLGIPLGRVSLYGRNSASGTYGFFKKIVLEGGDFKSNVKEQPGSASVVQGVSIDPNGIGYSGIGYITSSIKIVPLGKKEGEYYDTSQENVLNGKYPLGRFLYLYVNKPPNEKLSPVVEEFIRFIFSEEGQHIVDKDGYMRVPASIIEGELDKLN
;
A
#
# COMPACT_ATOMS: atom_id res chain seq x y z
N MET A 1 -17.26 67.55 -2.29
CA MET A 1 -17.46 66.22 -3.00
C MET A 1 -16.14 65.44 -2.93
N LYS A 2 -16.09 64.43 -2.11
CA LYS A 2 -14.91 63.55 -2.02
C LYS A 2 -15.32 62.19 -2.65
N THR A 3 -14.70 61.90 -3.79
CA THR A 3 -14.93 60.68 -4.57
C THR A 3 -14.16 59.53 -3.92
N LEU A 4 -14.89 58.55 -3.39
CA LEU A 4 -14.34 57.32 -2.80
C LEU A 4 -14.11 56.33 -3.95
N VAL A 5 -12.84 56.05 -4.25
CA VAL A 5 -12.45 55.02 -5.22
C VAL A 5 -12.29 53.73 -4.45
N CYS A 6 -13.26 52.80 -4.62
CA CYS A 6 -13.16 51.42 -4.11
C CYS A 6 -12.22 50.62 -5.00
N PHE A 7 -11.04 50.25 -4.49
CA PHE A 7 -10.17 49.27 -5.12
C PHE A 7 -10.69 47.85 -4.81
N LEU A 8 -11.26 47.23 -5.83
CA LEU A 8 -11.64 45.80 -5.75
C LEU A 8 -10.37 44.97 -5.89
N LEU A 9 -9.86 44.43 -4.76
CA LEU A 9 -8.78 43.43 -4.77
C LEU A 9 -9.35 42.15 -5.35
N LEU A 10 -9.01 41.85 -6.59
CA LEU A 10 -9.25 40.52 -7.19
C LEU A 10 -8.24 39.56 -6.59
N VAL A 11 -8.66 38.77 -5.59
CA VAL A 11 -7.88 37.64 -5.08
C VAL A 11 -7.92 36.55 -6.16
N MET A 12 -6.88 36.53 -7.00
CA MET A 12 -6.59 35.38 -7.82
C MET A 12 -6.21 34.21 -6.87
N THR A 13 -7.15 33.35 -6.58
CA THR A 13 -6.83 32.03 -6.06
C THR A 13 -6.05 31.30 -7.15
N THR A 14 -4.74 31.24 -7.01
CA THR A 14 -3.93 30.30 -7.78
C THR A 14 -4.40 28.90 -7.39
N VAL A 15 -5.16 28.27 -8.29
CA VAL A 15 -5.32 26.81 -8.27
C VAL A 15 -3.90 26.28 -8.39
N VAL A 16 -3.39 25.72 -7.31
CA VAL A 16 -2.13 24.94 -7.36
C VAL A 16 -2.44 23.79 -8.31
N ASP A 17 -1.94 23.86 -9.54
CA ASP A 17 -2.00 22.76 -10.49
C ASP A 17 -1.51 21.51 -9.78
N ALA A 18 -2.35 20.49 -9.75
CA ALA A 18 -2.01 19.18 -9.23
C ALA A 18 -0.80 18.68 -10.04
N GLU A 19 0.36 18.62 -9.40
CA GLU A 19 1.69 18.42 -9.96
C GLU A 19 1.74 17.34 -11.07
N GLY A 20 1.44 17.73 -12.32
CA GLY A 20 1.69 16.89 -13.51
C GLY A 20 0.70 15.73 -13.78
N TYR A 21 -0.37 15.59 -13.01
CA TYR A 21 -1.42 14.61 -13.32
C TYR A 21 -2.42 15.19 -14.31
N LYS A 22 -2.81 14.37 -15.31
CA LYS A 22 -3.81 14.77 -16.30
C LYS A 22 -5.22 14.38 -15.83
N PRO A 23 -6.23 15.26 -15.96
CA PRO A 23 -7.62 14.90 -15.68
C PRO A 23 -8.06 13.71 -16.52
N TYR A 24 -8.90 12.86 -15.93
CA TYR A 24 -9.48 11.72 -16.64
C TYR A 24 -10.46 12.20 -17.73
N LYS A 25 -10.26 11.74 -18.95
CA LYS A 25 -11.16 12.03 -20.07
C LYS A 25 -11.69 10.74 -20.66
N ALA A 26 -12.91 10.36 -20.29
CA ALA A 26 -13.62 9.28 -20.96
C ALA A 26 -13.95 9.71 -22.40
N THR A 27 -13.23 9.18 -23.39
CA THR A 27 -13.49 9.48 -24.80
C THR A 27 -14.73 8.76 -25.30
N THR A 28 -14.93 7.52 -24.83
CA THR A 28 -16.12 6.70 -25.13
C THR A 28 -16.45 5.86 -23.90
N PRO A 29 -17.73 5.82 -23.45
CA PRO A 29 -18.10 4.94 -22.37
C PRO A 29 -17.80 3.47 -22.68
N VAL A 30 -17.08 2.80 -21.81
CA VAL A 30 -16.84 1.36 -21.90
C VAL A 30 -17.90 0.59 -21.14
N THR A 31 -18.11 -0.66 -21.54
CA THR A 31 -19.05 -1.59 -20.91
C THR A 31 -18.37 -2.92 -20.68
N GLY A 32 -18.84 -3.70 -19.72
CA GLY A 32 -18.35 -5.05 -19.48
C GLY A 32 -18.01 -5.32 -18.03
N SER A 33 -17.35 -6.43 -17.78
CA SER A 33 -17.00 -6.88 -16.44
C SER A 33 -15.56 -7.35 -16.36
N ALA A 34 -14.96 -7.26 -15.16
CA ALA A 34 -13.67 -7.81 -14.82
C ALA A 34 -13.68 -8.35 -13.38
N GLY A 35 -12.73 -9.24 -13.08
CA GLY A 35 -12.44 -9.70 -11.73
C GLY A 35 -11.13 -9.12 -11.22
N ALA A 36 -11.08 -8.71 -9.96
CA ALA A 36 -9.90 -8.29 -9.24
C ALA A 36 -9.71 -9.16 -8.00
N ILE A 37 -8.66 -9.97 -7.97
CA ILE A 37 -8.35 -10.87 -6.84
C ILE A 37 -6.93 -10.60 -6.36
N GLY A 38 -6.75 -10.32 -5.08
CA GLY A 38 -5.42 -10.11 -4.54
C GLY A 38 -5.35 -9.45 -3.18
N SER A 39 -4.60 -8.38 -3.08
CA SER A 39 -4.20 -7.75 -1.83
C SER A 39 -5.36 -7.11 -1.07
N ASP A 40 -5.51 -7.49 0.19
CA ASP A 40 -6.36 -6.78 1.15
C ASP A 40 -5.91 -5.31 1.35
N THR A 41 -4.60 -5.05 1.29
CA THR A 41 -4.06 -3.69 1.42
C THR A 41 -4.66 -2.70 0.40
N LEU A 42 -4.92 -3.15 -0.83
CA LEU A 42 -5.52 -2.32 -1.87
C LEU A 42 -7.05 -2.43 -1.93
N ASN A 43 -7.68 -3.27 -1.11
CA ASN A 43 -9.08 -3.62 -1.27
C ASN A 43 -10.01 -2.39 -1.21
N ASN A 44 -9.80 -1.50 -0.23
CA ASN A 44 -10.59 -0.28 -0.10
C ASN A 44 -10.34 0.70 -1.27
N MET A 45 -9.07 0.89 -1.62
CA MET A 45 -8.68 1.76 -2.74
C MET A 45 -9.25 1.26 -4.08
N MET A 46 -9.23 -0.05 -4.34
CA MET A 46 -9.86 -0.66 -5.52
C MET A 46 -11.36 -0.38 -5.57
N ALA A 47 -12.05 -0.46 -4.42
CA ALA A 47 -13.48 -0.15 -4.33
C ALA A 47 -13.76 1.34 -4.60
N LEU A 48 -12.97 2.25 -4.04
CA LEU A 48 -13.08 3.69 -4.26
C LEU A 48 -12.78 4.08 -5.72
N TRP A 49 -11.78 3.45 -6.33
CA TRP A 49 -11.49 3.62 -7.75
C TRP A 49 -12.69 3.17 -8.60
N LEU A 50 -13.25 1.99 -8.33
CA LEU A 50 -14.41 1.49 -9.06
C LEU A 50 -15.62 2.41 -8.90
N GLU A 51 -15.96 2.82 -7.67
CA GLU A 51 -17.07 3.75 -7.40
C GLU A 51 -16.93 5.05 -8.22
N THR A 52 -15.73 5.61 -8.27
CA THR A 52 -15.50 6.84 -9.02
C THR A 52 -15.44 6.60 -10.53
N PHE A 53 -14.85 5.51 -10.98
CA PHE A 53 -14.83 5.10 -12.39
C PHE A 53 -16.23 4.89 -12.97
N GLN A 54 -17.14 4.33 -12.17
CA GLN A 54 -18.55 4.14 -12.56
C GLN A 54 -19.31 5.44 -12.79
N LYS A 55 -18.85 6.58 -12.29
CA LYS A 55 -19.45 7.90 -12.63
C LYS A 55 -19.23 8.24 -14.11
N PHE A 56 -18.17 7.74 -14.70
CA PHE A 56 -17.84 7.90 -16.13
C PHE A 56 -18.33 6.72 -16.97
N HIS A 57 -18.40 5.52 -16.38
CA HIS A 57 -18.72 4.25 -17.05
C HIS A 57 -19.77 3.46 -16.23
N PRO A 58 -21.05 3.88 -16.22
CA PRO A 58 -22.04 3.37 -15.27
C PRO A 58 -22.36 1.88 -15.38
N THR A 59 -22.10 1.27 -16.53
CA THR A 59 -22.42 -0.15 -16.80
C THR A 59 -21.28 -1.11 -16.47
N VAL A 60 -20.10 -0.59 -16.13
CA VAL A 60 -18.93 -1.42 -15.77
C VAL A 60 -19.16 -2.11 -14.43
N LYS A 61 -18.76 -3.38 -14.36
CA LYS A 61 -18.79 -4.19 -13.14
C LYS A 61 -17.42 -4.80 -12.90
N ILE A 62 -16.80 -4.51 -11.75
CA ILE A 62 -15.57 -5.16 -11.31
C ILE A 62 -15.84 -5.81 -9.96
N SER A 63 -15.70 -7.15 -9.90
CA SER A 63 -15.73 -7.86 -8.63
C SER A 63 -14.37 -7.72 -7.94
N ILE A 64 -14.37 -7.42 -6.64
CA ILE A 64 -13.12 -7.18 -5.89
C ILE A 64 -13.04 -8.16 -4.72
N GLU A 65 -11.94 -8.93 -4.64
CA GLU A 65 -11.68 -9.88 -3.56
C GLU A 65 -10.29 -9.67 -2.94
N GLY A 66 -10.25 -9.11 -1.74
CA GLY A 66 -9.02 -8.80 -0.98
C GLY A 66 -8.57 -9.96 -0.08
N LYS A 67 -8.18 -11.11 -0.64
CA LYS A 67 -7.77 -12.30 0.13
C LYS A 67 -6.28 -12.40 0.43
N GLY A 68 -5.49 -11.42 -0.01
CA GLY A 68 -4.04 -11.37 0.16
C GLY A 68 -3.28 -11.51 -1.16
N SER A 69 -2.12 -10.84 -1.27
CA SER A 69 -1.35 -10.80 -2.51
C SER A 69 -0.95 -12.17 -3.06
N SER A 70 -0.90 -13.20 -2.23
CA SER A 70 -0.54 -14.55 -2.70
C SER A 70 -1.66 -15.23 -3.50
N THR A 71 -2.90 -14.70 -3.47
CA THR A 71 -4.01 -15.20 -4.29
C THR A 71 -4.05 -14.59 -5.68
N ALA A 72 -3.35 -13.47 -5.89
CA ALA A 72 -3.32 -12.73 -7.15
C ALA A 72 -2.64 -13.50 -8.30
N PRO A 73 -1.40 -14.05 -8.14
CA PRO A 73 -0.73 -14.76 -9.23
C PRO A 73 -1.52 -15.97 -9.74
N PRO A 74 -2.02 -16.92 -8.88
CA PRO A 74 -2.81 -18.04 -9.39
C PRO A 74 -4.09 -17.58 -10.08
N ALA A 75 -4.80 -16.57 -9.56
CA ALA A 75 -6.01 -16.06 -10.18
C ALA A 75 -5.74 -15.47 -11.58
N LEU A 76 -4.61 -14.79 -11.76
CA LEU A 76 -4.22 -14.24 -13.05
C LEU A 76 -3.77 -15.35 -14.03
N ILE A 77 -3.04 -16.36 -13.54
CA ILE A 77 -2.59 -17.52 -14.35
C ILE A 77 -3.76 -18.35 -14.83
N GLU A 78 -4.76 -18.59 -13.96
CA GLU A 78 -5.97 -19.35 -14.31
C GLU A 78 -7.05 -18.50 -14.99
N ALA A 79 -6.76 -17.22 -15.28
CA ALA A 79 -7.67 -16.26 -15.89
C ALA A 79 -9.00 -16.06 -15.14
N THR A 80 -9.06 -16.40 -13.85
CA THR A 80 -10.22 -16.16 -12.99
C THR A 80 -10.32 -14.71 -12.52
N ALA A 81 -9.23 -13.93 -12.67
CA ALA A 81 -9.21 -12.49 -12.51
C ALA A 81 -8.41 -11.83 -13.63
N GLN A 82 -8.81 -10.62 -14.04
CA GLN A 82 -8.14 -9.80 -15.04
C GLN A 82 -7.22 -8.77 -14.40
N LEU A 83 -7.50 -8.42 -13.14
CA LEU A 83 -6.76 -7.45 -12.32
C LEU A 83 -6.21 -8.17 -11.09
N ALA A 84 -4.92 -8.05 -10.86
CA ALA A 84 -4.22 -8.71 -9.74
C ALA A 84 -3.54 -7.67 -8.85
N PRO A 85 -4.28 -7.01 -7.92
CA PRO A 85 -3.71 -6.05 -6.98
C PRO A 85 -2.78 -6.73 -5.98
N MET A 86 -1.59 -6.17 -5.77
CA MET A 86 -0.56 -6.75 -4.89
C MET A 86 0.16 -5.68 -4.08
N SER A 87 0.39 -5.94 -2.80
CA SER A 87 1.17 -5.08 -1.89
C SER A 87 2.64 -5.51 -1.78
N ARG A 88 3.11 -6.29 -2.71
CA ARG A 88 4.50 -6.67 -2.98
C ARG A 88 4.65 -7.00 -4.45
N ALA A 89 5.86 -6.94 -4.98
CA ALA A 89 6.13 -7.52 -6.30
C ALA A 89 5.86 -9.05 -6.31
N MET A 90 5.49 -9.58 -7.46
CA MET A 90 5.46 -11.04 -7.66
C MET A 90 6.83 -11.64 -7.36
N LYS A 91 6.84 -12.82 -6.76
CA LYS A 91 8.06 -13.60 -6.53
C LYS A 91 8.51 -14.24 -7.84
N ASN A 92 9.80 -14.53 -8.01
CA ASN A 92 10.32 -15.19 -9.21
C ASN A 92 9.52 -16.45 -9.58
N LYS A 93 9.25 -17.33 -8.61
CA LYS A 93 8.42 -18.53 -8.83
C LYS A 93 6.99 -18.25 -9.31
N GLU A 94 6.44 -17.06 -8.99
CA GLU A 94 5.11 -16.65 -9.45
C GLU A 94 5.19 -16.12 -10.90
N LEU A 95 6.28 -15.39 -11.22
CA LEU A 95 6.60 -14.95 -12.59
C LEU A 95 6.88 -16.15 -13.48
N ASP A 96 7.78 -17.06 -13.07
CA ASP A 96 8.14 -18.27 -13.81
C ASP A 96 6.89 -19.08 -14.21
N LYS A 97 5.95 -19.30 -13.27
CA LYS A 97 4.70 -20.01 -13.54
C LYS A 97 3.79 -19.27 -14.53
N PHE A 98 3.76 -17.94 -14.47
CA PHE A 98 3.00 -17.16 -15.42
C PHE A 98 3.61 -17.26 -16.82
N GLU A 99 4.94 -17.13 -16.92
CA GLU A 99 5.68 -17.26 -18.19
C GLU A 99 5.59 -18.67 -18.77
N GLU A 100 5.63 -19.71 -17.93
CA GLU A 100 5.39 -21.11 -18.35
C GLU A 100 4.01 -21.28 -18.99
N ARG A 101 3.00 -20.60 -18.46
CA ARG A 101 1.62 -20.68 -18.95
C ARG A 101 1.38 -19.89 -20.23
N TYR A 102 1.97 -18.70 -20.35
CA TYR A 102 1.63 -17.73 -21.40
C TYR A 102 2.76 -17.43 -22.39
N GLY A 103 4.01 -17.76 -22.06
CA GLY A 103 5.18 -17.49 -22.90
C GLY A 103 5.73 -16.07 -22.81
N TYR A 104 5.19 -15.25 -21.91
CA TYR A 104 5.63 -13.87 -21.62
C TYR A 104 5.31 -13.49 -20.18
N PRO A 105 6.01 -12.49 -19.59
CA PRO A 105 5.76 -12.05 -18.22
C PRO A 105 4.46 -11.26 -18.09
N PRO A 106 3.82 -11.24 -16.90
CA PRO A 106 2.67 -10.39 -16.64
C PRO A 106 3.09 -8.91 -16.65
N THR A 107 2.19 -8.03 -17.12
CA THR A 107 2.45 -6.58 -17.09
C THR A 107 2.19 -6.04 -15.70
N GLN A 108 3.20 -5.37 -15.12
CA GLN A 108 3.18 -4.76 -13.79
C GLN A 108 2.99 -3.25 -13.89
N PHE A 109 2.04 -2.72 -13.14
CA PHE A 109 1.85 -1.29 -12.93
C PHE A 109 2.12 -0.92 -11.46
N ARG A 110 2.83 0.19 -11.23
CA ARG A 110 3.02 0.80 -9.90
C ARG A 110 1.91 1.82 -9.70
N VAL A 111 0.91 1.50 -8.89
CA VAL A 111 -0.34 2.27 -8.82
C VAL A 111 -0.44 3.23 -7.63
N ALA A 112 0.33 3.00 -6.59
CA ALA A 112 0.44 3.86 -5.41
C ALA A 112 1.76 3.62 -4.68
N LEU A 113 2.15 4.56 -3.80
CA LEU A 113 3.20 4.38 -2.81
C LEU A 113 2.57 4.10 -1.43
N ASP A 114 3.17 3.20 -0.69
CA ASP A 114 2.80 2.83 0.67
C ASP A 114 4.01 2.89 1.58
N ALA A 115 3.81 3.37 2.80
CA ALA A 115 4.71 3.15 3.91
C ALA A 115 4.12 2.01 4.75
N LEU A 116 4.72 0.82 4.72
CA LEU A 116 4.34 -0.20 5.69
C LEU A 116 4.66 0.34 7.07
N ALA A 117 3.62 0.68 7.86
CA ALA A 117 3.79 1.25 9.19
C ALA A 117 3.87 0.15 10.26
N ILE A 118 4.82 0.31 11.18
CA ILE A 118 4.75 -0.33 12.50
C ILE A 118 4.03 0.65 13.41
N PHE A 119 3.08 0.17 14.19
CA PHE A 119 2.28 1.01 15.08
C PHE A 119 1.97 0.30 16.40
N VAL A 120 1.73 1.11 17.40
CA VAL A 120 1.37 0.70 18.76
C VAL A 120 0.04 1.32 19.16
N ASN A 121 -0.51 0.91 20.30
CA ASN A 121 -1.61 1.63 20.92
C ASN A 121 -1.24 3.11 21.09
N LYS A 122 -2.21 4.02 20.92
CA LYS A 122 -1.98 5.48 20.97
C LYS A 122 -1.31 5.98 22.26
N ASP A 123 -1.53 5.27 23.37
CA ASP A 123 -1.05 5.62 24.70
C ASP A 123 0.35 5.03 25.01
N ASN A 124 0.92 4.22 24.13
CA ASN A 124 2.28 3.70 24.28
C ASN A 124 3.32 4.83 24.10
N PRO A 125 4.24 5.07 25.07
CA PRO A 125 5.16 6.19 25.03
C PRO A 125 6.36 6.03 24.07
N ILE A 126 6.51 4.90 23.38
CA ILE A 126 7.65 4.66 22.47
C ILE A 126 7.84 5.82 21.48
N VAL A 127 9.08 6.23 21.26
CA VAL A 127 9.44 7.37 20.39
C VAL A 127 9.94 6.94 19.00
N GLY A 128 10.44 5.71 18.87
CA GLY A 128 10.94 5.14 17.63
C GLY A 128 11.48 3.74 17.82
N LEU A 129 11.74 3.04 16.72
CA LEU A 129 12.37 1.72 16.69
C LEU A 129 13.43 1.65 15.58
N THR A 130 14.50 0.97 15.86
CA THR A 130 15.41 0.48 14.82
C THR A 130 14.84 -0.77 14.15
N LEU A 131 15.32 -1.10 12.95
CA LEU A 131 14.95 -2.36 12.31
C LEU A 131 15.45 -3.57 13.09
N GLN A 132 16.55 -3.44 13.84
CA GLN A 132 17.06 -4.50 14.71
C GLN A 132 16.12 -4.77 15.89
N GLU A 133 15.61 -3.73 16.54
CA GLU A 133 14.61 -3.85 17.60
C GLU A 133 13.30 -4.41 17.07
N ALA A 134 12.83 -3.95 15.92
CA ALA A 134 11.63 -4.48 15.27
C ALA A 134 11.78 -5.98 14.95
N ASP A 135 12.94 -6.41 14.44
CA ASP A 135 13.25 -7.83 14.25
C ASP A 135 13.24 -8.59 15.59
N ALA A 136 13.88 -8.05 16.64
CA ALA A 136 13.91 -8.67 17.97
C ALA A 136 12.51 -8.76 18.63
N ILE A 137 11.60 -7.83 18.30
CA ILE A 137 10.21 -7.87 18.76
C ILE A 137 9.41 -8.97 18.06
N PHE A 138 9.52 -9.09 16.73
CA PHE A 138 8.64 -9.96 15.93
C PHE A 138 9.22 -11.32 15.57
N SER A 139 10.56 -11.50 15.57
CA SER A 139 11.25 -12.68 15.02
C SER A 139 11.78 -13.62 16.11
N ILE A 140 11.79 -14.91 15.80
CA ILE A 140 12.50 -15.92 16.58
C ILE A 140 14.01 -15.84 16.33
N ASN A 141 14.40 -15.59 15.08
CA ASN A 141 15.77 -15.75 14.59
C ASN A 141 16.65 -14.54 14.88
N ARG A 142 16.09 -13.33 14.98
CA ARG A 142 16.80 -12.06 15.17
C ARG A 142 17.99 -11.91 14.22
N LYS A 143 17.73 -12.06 12.92
CA LYS A 143 18.76 -12.04 11.87
C LYS A 143 19.47 -10.68 11.75
N ARG A 144 18.89 -9.61 12.31
CA ARG A 144 19.50 -8.28 12.41
C ARG A 144 20.43 -8.13 13.60
N SER A 145 20.75 -9.25 14.30
CA SER A 145 21.78 -9.33 15.33
C SER A 145 21.52 -8.45 16.57
N TYR A 146 20.27 -8.16 16.91
CA TYR A 146 19.96 -7.54 18.20
C TYR A 146 20.31 -8.50 19.35
N VAL A 147 20.89 -7.95 20.41
CA VAL A 147 21.54 -8.74 21.48
C VAL A 147 20.55 -9.72 22.14
N GLU A 148 19.33 -9.28 22.40
CA GLU A 148 18.34 -10.07 23.10
C GLU A 148 16.97 -10.11 22.40
N ASN A 149 16.13 -11.05 22.84
CA ASN A 149 14.74 -11.09 22.44
C ASN A 149 13.95 -9.99 23.16
N ILE A 150 13.14 -9.22 22.43
CA ILE A 150 12.25 -8.22 23.01
C ILE A 150 10.84 -8.80 23.04
N ASP A 151 10.43 -9.29 24.21
CA ASP A 151 9.11 -9.83 24.51
C ASP A 151 8.39 -9.06 25.63
N ASP A 152 9.06 -8.05 26.17
CA ASP A 152 8.57 -7.17 27.21
C ASP A 152 9.01 -5.73 26.92
N TRP A 153 8.10 -4.77 27.07
CA TRP A 153 8.35 -3.36 26.83
C TRP A 153 9.39 -2.77 27.79
N ASN A 154 9.56 -3.37 28.98
CA ASN A 154 10.58 -2.91 29.94
C ASN A 154 11.99 -3.02 29.37
N LYS A 155 12.24 -3.90 28.40
CA LYS A 155 13.53 -4.02 27.71
C LYS A 155 13.86 -2.82 26.83
N LEU A 156 12.86 -2.02 26.51
CA LEU A 156 12.98 -0.72 25.83
C LEU A 156 12.76 0.46 26.78
N GLY A 157 12.81 0.24 28.11
CA GLY A 157 12.57 1.28 29.11
C GLY A 157 11.11 1.75 29.23
N ILE A 158 10.15 0.99 28.69
CA ILE A 158 8.73 1.32 28.68
C ILE A 158 7.99 0.44 29.68
N PRO A 159 7.39 0.98 30.76
CA PRO A 159 6.82 0.20 31.86
C PRO A 159 5.41 -0.33 31.54
N LEU A 160 5.26 -1.08 30.46
CA LEU A 160 3.98 -1.65 30.02
C LEU A 160 3.93 -3.19 30.17
N GLY A 161 5.07 -3.85 30.50
CA GLY A 161 5.14 -5.31 30.60
C GLY A 161 5.13 -6.01 29.23
N ARG A 162 4.56 -7.20 29.16
CA ARG A 162 4.71 -8.11 28.02
C ARG A 162 4.13 -7.54 26.71
N VAL A 163 4.89 -7.64 25.62
CA VAL A 163 4.49 -7.20 24.28
C VAL A 163 3.42 -8.14 23.68
N SER A 164 2.34 -7.55 23.17
CA SER A 164 1.32 -8.26 22.39
C SER A 164 1.53 -8.03 20.90
N LEU A 165 1.80 -9.10 20.15
CA LEU A 165 2.14 -9.03 18.73
C LEU A 165 0.91 -9.24 17.84
N TYR A 166 0.68 -8.32 16.91
CA TYR A 166 -0.37 -8.41 15.89
C TYR A 166 0.24 -8.38 14.49
N GLY A 167 -0.14 -9.31 13.64
CA GLY A 167 0.39 -9.41 12.29
C GLY A 167 -0.64 -9.93 11.29
N ARG A 168 -0.21 -10.08 10.06
CA ARG A 168 -1.00 -10.62 8.96
C ARG A 168 -0.69 -12.11 8.81
N ASN A 169 -1.61 -12.85 8.21
CA ASN A 169 -1.38 -14.23 7.82
C ASN A 169 -0.45 -14.35 6.59
N SER A 170 0.01 -15.55 6.28
CA SER A 170 0.99 -15.82 5.23
C SER A 170 0.50 -15.56 3.78
N ALA A 171 -0.81 -15.44 3.56
CA ALA A 171 -1.36 -15.04 2.25
C ALA A 171 -1.14 -13.55 1.96
N SER A 172 -0.93 -12.73 2.99
CA SER A 172 -0.73 -11.30 2.87
C SER A 172 0.61 -10.94 2.21
N GLY A 173 0.56 -10.02 1.24
CA GLY A 173 1.77 -9.40 0.70
C GLY A 173 2.50 -8.55 1.74
N THR A 174 1.76 -7.92 2.65
CA THR A 174 2.31 -7.13 3.78
C THR A 174 3.10 -8.03 4.75
N TYR A 175 2.59 -9.23 5.07
CA TYR A 175 3.35 -10.26 5.79
C TYR A 175 4.65 -10.60 5.06
N GLY A 176 4.58 -10.90 3.76
CA GLY A 176 5.76 -11.28 2.98
C GLY A 176 6.80 -10.16 2.88
N PHE A 177 6.35 -8.91 2.74
CA PHE A 177 7.24 -7.73 2.70
C PHE A 177 7.90 -7.50 4.07
N PHE A 178 7.13 -7.53 5.17
CA PHE A 178 7.66 -7.41 6.52
C PHE A 178 8.70 -8.49 6.83
N LYS A 179 8.36 -9.76 6.54
CA LYS A 179 9.28 -10.89 6.70
C LYS A 179 10.59 -10.68 5.93
N LYS A 180 10.52 -10.20 4.68
CA LYS A 180 11.70 -9.98 3.85
C LYS A 180 12.56 -8.81 4.37
N ILE A 181 11.93 -7.66 4.66
CA ILE A 181 12.66 -6.43 4.95
C ILE A 181 13.00 -6.31 6.44
N VAL A 182 12.05 -6.54 7.35
CA VAL A 182 12.28 -6.36 8.80
C VAL A 182 13.01 -7.57 9.37
N LEU A 183 12.54 -8.80 9.07
CA LEU A 183 13.07 -10.03 9.64
C LEU A 183 14.21 -10.66 8.81
N GLU A 184 14.63 -10.05 7.71
CA GLU A 184 15.64 -10.61 6.77
C GLU A 184 15.34 -12.07 6.37
N GLY A 185 14.05 -12.37 6.17
CA GLY A 185 13.56 -13.72 5.88
C GLY A 185 13.51 -14.63 7.10
N GLY A 186 13.74 -14.14 8.31
CA GLY A 186 13.56 -14.86 9.57
C GLY A 186 12.09 -15.23 9.81
N ASP A 187 11.84 -16.08 10.80
CA ASP A 187 10.51 -16.55 11.13
C ASP A 187 9.88 -15.70 12.22
N PHE A 188 8.59 -15.42 12.06
CA PHE A 188 7.81 -14.76 13.09
C PHE A 188 7.72 -15.61 14.37
N LYS A 189 7.61 -14.97 15.51
CA LYS A 189 7.29 -15.63 16.78
C LYS A 189 5.91 -16.31 16.69
N SER A 190 5.77 -17.46 17.32
CA SER A 190 4.52 -18.26 17.31
C SER A 190 3.34 -17.59 18.02
N ASN A 191 3.61 -16.58 18.87
CA ASN A 191 2.60 -15.82 19.60
C ASN A 191 2.11 -14.57 18.84
N VAL A 192 2.51 -14.37 17.60
CA VAL A 192 1.92 -13.33 16.74
C VAL A 192 0.45 -13.67 16.48
N LYS A 193 -0.44 -12.78 16.88
CA LYS A 193 -1.88 -12.90 16.62
C LYS A 193 -2.14 -12.58 15.14
N GLU A 194 -2.15 -13.61 14.31
CA GLU A 194 -2.37 -13.47 12.87
C GLU A 194 -3.79 -13.00 12.55
N GLN A 195 -3.90 -11.94 11.75
CA GLN A 195 -5.16 -11.35 11.34
C GLN A 195 -5.39 -11.51 9.82
N PRO A 196 -6.65 -11.72 9.38
CA PRO A 196 -6.96 -11.88 7.96
C PRO A 196 -6.79 -10.57 7.17
N GLY A 197 -7.04 -9.41 7.78
CA GLY A 197 -7.04 -8.10 7.15
C GLY A 197 -6.23 -7.05 7.92
N SER A 198 -5.87 -5.96 7.24
CA SER A 198 -5.16 -4.82 7.82
C SER A 198 -6.00 -4.11 8.88
N ALA A 199 -7.29 -3.92 8.63
CA ALA A 199 -8.22 -3.32 9.59
C ALA A 199 -8.27 -4.10 10.91
N SER A 200 -8.24 -5.43 10.86
CA SER A 200 -8.25 -6.27 12.07
C SER A 200 -6.96 -6.16 12.89
N VAL A 201 -5.80 -5.95 12.23
CA VAL A 201 -4.53 -5.67 12.93
C VAL A 201 -4.64 -4.34 13.68
N VAL A 202 -5.10 -3.28 13.00
CA VAL A 202 -5.28 -1.96 13.59
C VAL A 202 -6.25 -2.01 14.77
N GLN A 203 -7.39 -2.67 14.60
CA GLN A 203 -8.38 -2.85 15.66
C GLN A 203 -7.79 -3.58 16.87
N GLY A 204 -7.05 -4.68 16.64
CA GLY A 204 -6.41 -5.43 17.73
C GLY A 204 -5.46 -4.58 18.56
N VAL A 205 -4.61 -3.79 17.90
CA VAL A 205 -3.66 -2.89 18.58
C VAL A 205 -4.36 -1.73 19.26
N SER A 206 -5.44 -1.20 18.67
CA SER A 206 -6.17 -0.05 19.22
C SER A 206 -6.78 -0.30 20.61
N ILE A 207 -7.13 -1.54 20.91
CA ILE A 207 -7.75 -1.94 22.18
C ILE A 207 -6.77 -2.61 23.16
N ASP A 208 -5.53 -2.85 22.75
CA ASP A 208 -4.50 -3.50 23.55
C ASP A 208 -3.37 -2.51 23.89
N PRO A 209 -3.28 -1.98 25.14
CA PRO A 209 -2.23 -1.04 25.52
C PRO A 209 -0.81 -1.55 25.29
N ASN A 210 -0.60 -2.87 25.29
CA ASN A 210 0.69 -3.52 25.07
C ASN A 210 0.89 -3.93 23.61
N GLY A 211 -0.08 -3.61 22.76
CA GLY A 211 -0.13 -4.04 21.36
C GLY A 211 0.89 -3.33 20.48
N ILE A 212 1.52 -4.11 19.62
CA ILE A 212 2.30 -3.64 18.47
C ILE A 212 1.88 -4.44 17.23
N GLY A 213 1.75 -3.77 16.09
CA GLY A 213 1.35 -4.39 14.84
C GLY A 213 1.93 -3.68 13.62
N TYR A 214 1.61 -4.19 12.43
CA TYR A 214 2.02 -3.58 11.17
C TYR A 214 0.94 -3.72 10.09
N SER A 215 0.78 -2.68 9.29
CA SER A 215 -0.06 -2.67 8.08
C SER A 215 0.37 -1.57 7.11
N GLY A 216 -0.29 -1.48 5.94
CA GLY A 216 -0.19 -0.32 5.06
C GLY A 216 -0.72 0.94 5.73
N ILE A 217 -0.14 2.09 5.38
CA ILE A 217 -0.45 3.38 6.00
C ILE A 217 -1.93 3.79 5.85
N GLY A 218 -2.60 3.37 4.77
CA GLY A 218 -4.02 3.70 4.52
C GLY A 218 -5.01 3.13 5.55
N TYR A 219 -4.58 2.24 6.44
CA TYR A 219 -5.45 1.70 7.49
C TYR A 219 -5.26 2.37 8.86
N ILE A 220 -4.38 3.37 8.96
CA ILE A 220 -4.07 4.04 10.23
C ILE A 220 -5.27 4.86 10.71
N THR A 221 -5.56 4.75 12.01
CA THR A 221 -6.62 5.49 12.70
C THR A 221 -6.06 6.28 13.87
N SER A 222 -6.84 7.22 14.41
CA SER A 222 -6.47 8.01 15.60
C SER A 222 -6.29 7.18 16.89
N SER A 223 -6.71 5.91 16.87
CA SER A 223 -6.61 5.01 18.04
C SER A 223 -5.25 4.32 18.15
N ILE A 224 -4.38 4.49 17.16
CA ILE A 224 -3.03 3.93 17.15
C ILE A 224 -2.00 5.02 16.83
N LYS A 225 -0.74 4.78 17.22
CA LYS A 225 0.40 5.64 16.95
C LYS A 225 1.39 4.94 16.07
N ILE A 226 1.72 5.55 14.92
CA ILE A 226 2.83 5.08 14.07
C ILE A 226 4.13 5.27 14.84
N VAL A 227 4.98 4.25 14.78
CA VAL A 227 6.33 4.29 15.34
C VAL A 227 7.31 4.70 14.26
N PRO A 228 8.00 5.83 14.39
CA PRO A 228 9.08 6.20 13.47
C PRO A 228 10.18 5.14 13.45
N LEU A 229 10.74 4.87 12.28
CA LEU A 229 11.71 3.80 12.09
C LEU A 229 13.07 4.34 11.64
N GLY A 230 14.13 3.65 12.05
CA GLY A 230 15.47 4.00 11.65
C GLY A 230 16.40 2.79 11.50
N LYS A 231 17.59 3.05 10.97
CA LYS A 231 18.68 2.08 10.88
C LYS A 231 19.59 2.12 12.10
N LYS A 232 19.56 3.24 12.84
CA LYS A 232 20.36 3.48 14.03
C LYS A 232 19.50 4.11 15.12
N GLU A 233 19.83 3.84 16.35
CA GLU A 233 19.21 4.46 17.52
C GLU A 233 19.31 6.00 17.45
N GLY A 234 18.18 6.68 17.75
CA GLY A 234 18.08 8.14 17.69
C GLY A 234 17.93 8.74 16.29
N GLU A 235 18.10 7.98 15.23
CA GLU A 235 17.88 8.40 13.83
C GLU A 235 16.58 7.79 13.30
N TYR A 236 15.44 8.30 13.73
CA TYR A 236 14.13 7.78 13.34
C TYR A 236 13.44 8.70 12.34
N TYR A 237 12.79 8.11 11.35
CA TYR A 237 12.07 8.80 10.29
C TYR A 237 10.60 8.40 10.31
N ASP A 238 9.72 9.37 10.10
CA ASP A 238 8.30 9.16 9.94
C ASP A 238 7.93 8.63 8.54
N THR A 239 6.65 8.32 8.36
CA THR A 239 6.09 7.78 7.13
C THR A 239 5.77 8.86 6.08
N SER A 240 6.37 10.04 6.14
CA SER A 240 6.15 11.09 5.14
C SER A 240 6.58 10.64 3.74
N GLN A 241 5.92 11.18 2.73
CA GLN A 241 6.24 10.86 1.33
C GLN A 241 7.70 11.17 1.00
N GLU A 242 8.24 12.27 1.54
CA GLU A 242 9.64 12.62 1.38
C GLU A 242 10.57 11.52 1.91
N ASN A 243 10.34 11.05 3.14
CA ASN A 243 11.16 10.00 3.76
C ASN A 243 11.03 8.65 3.05
N VAL A 244 9.86 8.36 2.48
CA VAL A 244 9.61 7.16 1.68
C VAL A 244 10.37 7.23 0.35
N LEU A 245 10.27 8.35 -0.37
CA LEU A 245 10.89 8.52 -1.69
C LEU A 245 12.42 8.60 -1.63
N ASN A 246 12.97 9.24 -0.60
CA ASN A 246 14.44 9.33 -0.43
C ASN A 246 15.06 8.12 0.28
N GLY A 247 14.24 7.12 0.67
CA GLY A 247 14.69 5.86 1.31
C GLY A 247 15.17 6.02 2.76
N LYS A 248 14.89 7.15 3.41
CA LYS A 248 15.13 7.33 4.86
C LYS A 248 14.17 6.46 5.68
N TYR A 249 12.86 6.47 5.34
CA TYR A 249 11.93 5.52 5.91
C TYR A 249 12.13 4.13 5.28
N PRO A 250 12.52 3.11 6.05
CA PRO A 250 13.04 1.86 5.49
C PRO A 250 11.96 0.91 4.93
N LEU A 251 10.69 1.14 5.23
CA LEU A 251 9.58 0.27 4.83
C LEU A 251 8.67 0.91 3.77
N GLY A 252 9.22 1.83 2.97
CA GLY A 252 8.56 2.36 1.78
C GLY A 252 8.45 1.30 0.68
N ARG A 253 7.30 1.23 -0.01
CA ARG A 253 7.09 0.30 -1.13
C ARG A 253 6.07 0.82 -2.12
N PHE A 254 6.13 0.33 -3.37
CA PHE A 254 5.02 0.47 -4.29
C PHE A 254 3.90 -0.55 -3.99
N LEU A 255 2.68 -0.15 -4.29
CA LEU A 255 1.55 -1.04 -4.50
C LEU A 255 1.41 -1.29 -5.99
N TYR A 256 1.07 -2.50 -6.35
CA TYR A 256 1.11 -2.97 -7.73
C TYR A 256 -0.25 -3.46 -8.21
N LEU A 257 -0.49 -3.29 -9.50
CA LEU A 257 -1.54 -3.96 -10.23
C LEU A 257 -0.91 -4.75 -11.37
N TYR A 258 -1.16 -6.05 -11.41
CA TYR A 258 -0.71 -6.91 -12.52
C TYR A 258 -1.88 -7.27 -13.42
N VAL A 259 -1.59 -7.41 -14.69
CA VAL A 259 -2.54 -7.87 -15.71
C VAL A 259 -1.86 -8.86 -16.67
N ASN A 260 -2.67 -9.71 -17.27
CA ASN A 260 -2.24 -10.53 -18.39
C ASN A 260 -2.44 -9.74 -19.70
N LYS A 261 -1.36 -9.17 -20.23
CA LYS A 261 -1.34 -8.44 -21.51
C LYS A 261 -0.37 -9.15 -22.47
N PRO A 262 -0.88 -9.89 -23.47
CA PRO A 262 -0.02 -10.47 -24.49
C PRO A 262 0.77 -9.38 -25.25
N PRO A 263 2.00 -9.66 -25.68
CA PRO A 263 2.74 -8.75 -26.55
C PRO A 263 1.95 -8.40 -27.81
N ASN A 264 1.94 -7.13 -28.17
CA ASN A 264 1.24 -6.61 -29.35
C ASN A 264 -0.30 -6.76 -29.35
N GLU A 265 -0.90 -7.16 -28.25
CA GLU A 265 -2.35 -7.18 -28.07
C GLU A 265 -2.82 -6.09 -27.11
N LYS A 266 -4.06 -5.64 -27.28
CA LYS A 266 -4.71 -4.71 -26.37
C LYS A 266 -5.37 -5.47 -25.22
N LEU A 267 -5.42 -4.85 -24.07
CA LEU A 267 -6.26 -5.29 -22.97
C LEU A 267 -7.75 -5.14 -23.35
N SER A 268 -8.63 -5.83 -22.63
CA SER A 268 -10.05 -5.56 -22.78
C SER A 268 -10.34 -4.08 -22.47
N PRO A 269 -11.29 -3.43 -23.17
CA PRO A 269 -11.54 -2.00 -23.00
C PRO A 269 -11.79 -1.58 -21.53
N VAL A 270 -12.48 -2.43 -20.75
CA VAL A 270 -12.75 -2.17 -19.34
C VAL A 270 -11.45 -2.15 -18.51
N VAL A 271 -10.54 -3.10 -18.73
CA VAL A 271 -9.29 -3.20 -17.97
C VAL A 271 -8.33 -2.08 -18.37
N GLU A 272 -8.19 -1.82 -19.67
CA GLU A 272 -7.32 -0.75 -20.17
C GLU A 272 -7.78 0.61 -19.63
N GLU A 273 -9.08 0.91 -19.77
CA GLU A 273 -9.62 2.20 -19.38
C GLU A 273 -9.60 2.40 -17.84
N PHE A 274 -9.83 1.33 -17.08
CA PHE A 274 -9.69 1.36 -15.62
C PHE A 274 -8.25 1.68 -15.19
N ILE A 275 -7.24 1.12 -15.88
CA ILE A 275 -5.84 1.44 -15.60
C ILE A 275 -5.53 2.90 -15.97
N ARG A 276 -6.04 3.41 -17.12
CA ARG A 276 -5.90 4.83 -17.49
C ARG A 276 -6.53 5.75 -16.44
N PHE A 277 -7.70 5.39 -15.94
CA PHE A 277 -8.36 6.11 -14.84
C PHE A 277 -7.50 6.12 -13.56
N ILE A 278 -6.90 4.99 -13.16
CA ILE A 278 -6.04 4.92 -11.97
C ILE A 278 -4.89 5.94 -12.03
N PHE A 279 -4.31 6.16 -13.23
CA PHE A 279 -3.19 7.09 -13.42
C PHE A 279 -3.61 8.53 -13.73
N SER A 280 -4.90 8.82 -13.75
CA SER A 280 -5.42 10.19 -13.88
C SER A 280 -5.35 10.96 -12.55
N GLU A 281 -5.65 12.27 -12.64
CA GLU A 281 -5.77 13.13 -11.46
C GLU A 281 -6.80 12.59 -10.47
N GLU A 282 -7.99 12.20 -10.95
CA GLU A 282 -9.06 11.63 -10.13
C GLU A 282 -8.67 10.30 -9.51
N GLY A 283 -8.01 9.43 -10.28
CA GLY A 283 -7.53 8.15 -9.78
C GLY A 283 -6.45 8.31 -8.71
N GLN A 284 -5.52 9.21 -8.90
CA GLN A 284 -4.47 9.49 -7.92
C GLN A 284 -4.98 10.29 -6.71
N HIS A 285 -6.02 11.12 -6.88
CA HIS A 285 -6.69 11.75 -5.74
C HIS A 285 -7.32 10.71 -4.79
N ILE A 286 -7.83 9.60 -5.32
CA ILE A 286 -8.35 8.50 -4.52
C ILE A 286 -7.24 7.83 -3.69
N VAL A 287 -6.01 7.76 -4.21
CA VAL A 287 -4.86 7.24 -3.45
C VAL A 287 -4.64 8.05 -2.18
N ASP A 288 -4.67 9.40 -2.27
CA ASP A 288 -4.57 10.27 -1.09
C ASP A 288 -5.77 10.10 -0.15
N LYS A 289 -6.98 10.03 -0.72
CA LYS A 289 -8.20 9.87 0.06
C LYS A 289 -8.21 8.58 0.88
N ASP A 290 -7.61 7.51 0.35
CA ASP A 290 -7.44 6.22 1.04
C ASP A 290 -6.22 6.20 1.98
N GLY A 291 -5.53 7.33 2.16
CA GLY A 291 -4.40 7.50 3.09
C GLY A 291 -3.08 6.95 2.59
N TYR A 292 -2.96 6.62 1.30
CA TYR A 292 -1.70 6.26 0.64
C TYR A 292 -1.06 7.49 -0.02
N MET A 293 0.06 7.30 -0.69
CA MET A 293 0.78 8.36 -1.39
C MET A 293 0.67 8.13 -2.90
N ARG A 294 0.43 9.20 -3.65
CA ARG A 294 0.42 9.16 -5.11
C ARG A 294 1.74 8.65 -5.65
N VAL A 295 1.70 7.99 -6.78
CA VAL A 295 2.93 7.72 -7.54
C VAL A 295 3.50 9.04 -8.05
N PRO A 296 4.84 9.22 -8.09
CA PRO A 296 5.42 10.44 -8.68
C PRO A 296 4.93 10.66 -10.11
N ALA A 297 4.49 11.88 -10.43
CA ALA A 297 4.01 12.21 -11.78
C ALA A 297 5.02 11.85 -12.88
N SER A 298 6.31 11.93 -12.57
CA SER A 298 7.41 11.58 -13.48
C SER A 298 7.42 10.13 -13.96
N ILE A 299 6.75 9.20 -13.27
CA ILE A 299 6.71 7.80 -13.71
C ILE A 299 5.41 7.43 -14.44
N ILE A 300 4.39 8.29 -14.42
CA ILE A 300 3.05 7.97 -14.96
C ILE A 300 3.09 7.68 -16.46
N GLU A 301 3.81 8.48 -17.22
CA GLU A 301 3.94 8.26 -18.67
C GLU A 301 4.53 6.87 -18.97
N GLY A 302 5.62 6.51 -18.29
CA GLY A 302 6.20 5.17 -18.42
C GLY A 302 5.32 4.03 -17.91
N GLU A 303 4.41 4.28 -16.96
CA GLU A 303 3.40 3.29 -16.56
C GLU A 303 2.31 3.15 -17.65
N LEU A 304 1.84 4.26 -18.21
CA LEU A 304 0.83 4.25 -19.28
C LEU A 304 1.36 3.68 -20.61
N ASP A 305 2.64 3.83 -20.91
CA ASP A 305 3.27 3.25 -22.10
C ASP A 305 3.20 1.73 -22.14
N LYS A 306 3.08 1.07 -21.00
CA LYS A 306 2.90 -0.39 -20.91
C LYS A 306 1.54 -0.87 -21.45
N LEU A 307 0.60 0.04 -21.69
CA LEU A 307 -0.70 -0.27 -22.31
C LEU A 307 -0.61 -0.36 -23.84
N ASN A 308 0.43 0.20 -24.43
CA ASN A 308 0.64 0.24 -25.89
C ASN A 308 1.21 -1.07 -26.46
#